data_009a35923bbb0fbe3e403b57063ebd49
#
_entry.id   009a35923bbb0fbe3e403b57063ebd49
#
_cell.length_a   1.000
_cell.length_b   1.000
_cell.length_c   1.000
_cell.angle_alpha   90.00
_cell.angle_beta   90.00
_cell.angle_gamma   90.00
#
_symmetry.space_group_name_H-M   'P 1'
#
loop_
_entity.id
_entity.type
_entity.pdbx_description
1 polymer ?
#
loop_
_entity_poly.entity_id
_entity_poly.type
_entity_poly.pdbx_seq_one_letter_code
_entity_poly.pdbx_strand_id
1 'polypeptide(L)'
;MRLTEAGTVLYEAAVDALDIMGRAVSKAQKASRGTAQLKVSVSPHFATKWLMRRVERFNKMHADIELRFDISYEVRDFDADDIDVAIRFGAGKYPGLAASRLFDNIIIPVCSPRLLAGPKPLREPRDLLNHTLVHIEWSDHDLTWPNWRMWMKAAGIEDYDDRNTI
;
A
#
# COMPACT_ATOMS: atom_id res chain seq x y z
N MET A 1 -18.85 25.96 -15.51
CA MET A 1 -19.94 25.42 -16.38
C MET A 1 -20.62 24.32 -15.57
N ARG A 2 -21.94 24.36 -15.43
CA ARG A 2 -22.70 23.31 -14.70
C ARG A 2 -23.48 22.50 -15.74
N LEU A 3 -23.48 21.20 -15.60
CA LEU A 3 -24.29 20.31 -16.44
C LEU A 3 -25.77 20.46 -16.07
N THR A 4 -26.66 20.30 -17.05
CA THR A 4 -28.10 20.09 -16.82
C THR A 4 -28.31 18.69 -16.27
N GLU A 5 -29.49 18.40 -15.73
CA GLU A 5 -29.83 17.05 -15.23
C GLU A 5 -29.67 15.98 -16.35
N ALA A 6 -30.20 16.24 -17.55
CA ALA A 6 -29.97 15.38 -18.70
C ALA A 6 -28.49 15.29 -19.11
N GLY A 7 -27.75 16.39 -18.98
CA GLY A 7 -26.31 16.42 -19.22
C GLY A 7 -25.51 15.59 -18.23
N THR A 8 -25.93 15.52 -16.96
CA THR A 8 -25.30 14.66 -15.96
C THR A 8 -25.49 13.19 -16.28
N VAL A 9 -26.70 12.78 -16.64
CA VAL A 9 -26.99 11.39 -17.03
C VAL A 9 -26.16 10.96 -18.24
N LEU A 10 -26.09 11.83 -19.27
CA LEU A 10 -25.28 11.53 -20.45
C LEU A 10 -23.78 11.50 -20.16
N TYR A 11 -23.30 12.39 -19.29
CA TYR A 11 -21.89 12.43 -18.89
C TYR A 11 -21.47 11.16 -18.18
N GLU A 12 -22.25 10.70 -17.17
CA GLU A 12 -22.00 9.47 -16.46
C GLU A 12 -21.97 8.26 -17.39
N ALA A 13 -22.97 8.14 -18.28
CA ALA A 13 -23.02 7.06 -19.27
C ALA A 13 -21.85 7.11 -20.25
N ALA A 14 -21.39 8.30 -20.65
CA ALA A 14 -20.25 8.46 -21.54
C ALA A 14 -18.94 8.08 -20.87
N VAL A 15 -18.75 8.44 -19.58
CA VAL A 15 -17.58 8.03 -18.79
C VAL A 15 -17.54 6.51 -18.69
N ASP A 16 -18.63 5.86 -18.30
CA ASP A 16 -18.71 4.41 -18.19
C ASP A 16 -18.40 3.71 -19.52
N ALA A 17 -18.94 4.23 -20.62
CA ALA A 17 -18.69 3.68 -21.96
C ALA A 17 -17.22 3.80 -22.37
N LEU A 18 -16.58 4.93 -22.10
CA LEU A 18 -15.15 5.14 -22.38
C LEU A 18 -14.27 4.22 -21.52
N ASP A 19 -14.62 4.01 -20.27
CA ASP A 19 -13.92 3.09 -19.39
C ASP A 19 -14.04 1.63 -19.88
N ILE A 20 -15.23 1.21 -20.30
CA ILE A 20 -15.44 -0.13 -20.92
C ILE A 20 -14.58 -0.29 -22.17
N MET A 21 -14.55 0.72 -23.04
CA MET A 21 -13.74 0.71 -24.26
C MET A 21 -12.24 0.66 -23.93
N GLY A 22 -11.79 1.47 -22.97
CA GLY A 22 -10.41 1.47 -22.50
C GLY A 22 -9.96 0.09 -22.00
N ARG A 23 -10.78 -0.55 -21.16
CA ARG A 23 -10.55 -1.92 -20.70
C ARG A 23 -10.49 -2.95 -21.83
N ALA A 24 -11.39 -2.84 -22.81
CA ALA A 24 -11.40 -3.75 -23.95
C ALA A 24 -10.14 -3.57 -24.82
N VAL A 25 -9.69 -2.35 -25.07
CA VAL A 25 -8.44 -2.07 -25.78
C VAL A 25 -7.23 -2.62 -25.05
N SER A 26 -7.13 -2.42 -23.72
CA SER A 26 -6.06 -2.98 -22.91
C SER A 26 -6.02 -4.50 -22.98
N LYS A 27 -7.18 -5.17 -22.88
CA LYS A 27 -7.29 -6.63 -23.03
C LYS A 27 -6.88 -7.12 -24.42
N ALA A 28 -7.28 -6.42 -25.47
CA ALA A 28 -6.89 -6.76 -26.83
C ALA A 28 -5.38 -6.59 -27.07
N GLN A 29 -4.79 -5.54 -26.53
CA GLN A 29 -3.35 -5.31 -26.59
C GLN A 29 -2.56 -6.38 -25.82
N LYS A 30 -3.03 -6.81 -24.65
CA LYS A 30 -2.42 -7.93 -23.93
C LYS A 30 -2.45 -9.22 -24.74
N ALA A 31 -3.58 -9.55 -25.35
CA ALA A 31 -3.74 -10.75 -26.15
C ALA A 31 -2.86 -10.78 -27.42
N SER A 32 -2.47 -9.61 -27.95
CA SER A 32 -1.66 -9.50 -29.17
C SER A 32 -0.16 -9.49 -28.92
N ARG A 33 0.30 -9.38 -27.68
CA ARG A 33 1.73 -9.36 -27.32
C ARG A 33 2.28 -10.78 -27.28
N GLY A 34 3.30 -11.06 -28.08
CA GLY A 34 3.98 -12.37 -28.13
C GLY A 34 4.82 -12.68 -26.88
N THR A 35 5.08 -11.70 -26.02
CA THR A 35 5.77 -11.84 -24.73
C THR A 35 4.78 -11.59 -23.62
N ALA A 36 4.69 -12.48 -22.65
CA ALA A 36 3.86 -12.29 -21.47
C ALA A 36 4.42 -11.08 -20.68
N GLN A 37 3.59 -10.05 -20.48
CA GLN A 37 3.95 -8.89 -19.69
C GLN A 37 3.20 -8.93 -18.37
N LEU A 38 3.92 -8.74 -17.26
CA LEU A 38 3.36 -8.70 -15.92
C LEU A 38 3.57 -7.31 -15.30
N LYS A 39 2.51 -6.55 -15.13
CA LYS A 39 2.54 -5.24 -14.50
C LYS A 39 2.21 -5.35 -13.01
N VAL A 40 3.21 -5.03 -12.18
CA VAL A 40 3.16 -5.19 -10.72
C VAL A 40 3.09 -3.82 -10.06
N SER A 41 2.00 -3.55 -9.35
CA SER A 41 1.88 -2.36 -8.51
C SER A 41 2.38 -2.65 -7.09
N VAL A 42 3.27 -1.80 -6.57
CA VAL A 42 3.98 -2.07 -5.32
C VAL A 42 4.36 -0.77 -4.61
N SER A 43 4.34 -0.79 -3.26
CA SER A 43 4.82 0.37 -2.49
C SER A 43 6.33 0.59 -2.63
N PRO A 44 6.82 1.85 -2.61
CA PRO A 44 8.23 2.16 -2.80
C PRO A 44 9.16 1.47 -1.79
N HIS A 45 8.77 1.40 -0.53
CA HIS A 45 9.58 0.73 0.49
C HIS A 45 9.73 -0.78 0.23
N PHE A 46 8.63 -1.45 -0.10
CA PHE A 46 8.67 -2.87 -0.40
C PHE A 46 9.46 -3.15 -1.68
N ALA A 47 9.27 -2.33 -2.72
CA ALA A 47 10.03 -2.43 -3.96
C ALA A 47 11.53 -2.38 -3.68
N THR A 48 12.00 -1.32 -3.03
CA THR A 48 13.43 -1.09 -2.83
C THR A 48 14.08 -2.03 -1.81
N LYS A 49 13.40 -2.36 -0.72
CA LYS A 49 13.99 -3.15 0.37
C LYS A 49 13.90 -4.66 0.15
N TRP A 50 12.87 -5.13 -0.54
CA TRP A 50 12.62 -6.56 -0.67
C TRP A 50 12.55 -7.05 -2.13
N LEU A 51 11.74 -6.42 -2.98
CA LEU A 51 11.39 -6.94 -4.29
C LEU A 51 12.56 -6.87 -5.28
N MET A 52 13.22 -5.70 -5.42
CA MET A 52 14.26 -5.49 -6.44
C MET A 52 15.42 -6.47 -6.32
N ARG A 53 15.77 -6.89 -5.11
CA ARG A 53 16.82 -7.90 -4.89
C ARG A 53 16.47 -9.29 -5.42
N ARG A 54 15.21 -9.53 -5.77
CA ARG A 54 14.67 -10.83 -6.22
C ARG A 54 14.28 -10.85 -7.68
N VAL A 55 14.17 -9.68 -8.30
CA VAL A 55 13.81 -9.53 -9.72
C VAL A 55 14.78 -10.27 -10.63
N GLU A 56 16.08 -10.18 -10.37
CA GLU A 56 17.09 -10.90 -11.18
C GLU A 56 16.85 -12.42 -11.18
N ARG A 57 16.54 -12.98 -10.00
CA ARG A 57 16.23 -14.42 -9.89
C ARG A 57 14.95 -14.79 -10.64
N PHE A 58 13.93 -13.94 -10.56
CA PHE A 58 12.68 -14.14 -11.30
C PHE A 58 12.93 -14.13 -12.81
N ASN A 59 13.66 -13.13 -13.31
CA ASN A 59 13.96 -13.01 -14.74
C ASN A 59 14.77 -14.19 -15.27
N LYS A 60 15.66 -14.78 -14.46
CA LYS A 60 16.40 -16.00 -14.84
C LYS A 60 15.50 -17.23 -14.94
N MET A 61 14.45 -17.31 -14.12
CA MET A 61 13.52 -18.44 -14.14
C MET A 61 12.39 -18.29 -15.17
N HIS A 62 12.05 -17.05 -15.52
CA HIS A 62 10.93 -16.67 -16.36
C HIS A 62 11.37 -15.63 -17.40
N ALA A 63 12.29 -16.02 -18.28
CA ALA A 63 12.85 -15.14 -19.30
C ALA A 63 11.83 -14.70 -20.37
N ASP A 64 10.72 -15.40 -20.46
CA ASP A 64 9.58 -15.14 -21.34
C ASP A 64 8.61 -14.10 -20.77
N ILE A 65 8.80 -13.66 -19.51
CA ILE A 65 7.94 -12.67 -18.84
C ILE A 65 8.66 -11.34 -18.70
N GLU A 66 8.12 -10.30 -19.30
CA GLU A 66 8.56 -8.92 -19.08
C GLU A 66 7.90 -8.33 -17.82
N LEU A 67 8.69 -7.98 -16.79
CA LEU A 67 8.19 -7.31 -15.59
C LEU A 67 8.13 -5.80 -15.80
N ARG A 68 7.00 -5.21 -15.47
CA ARG A 68 6.79 -3.77 -15.34
C ARG A 68 6.34 -3.42 -13.94
N PHE A 69 6.92 -2.36 -13.36
CA PHE A 69 6.60 -1.94 -12.00
C PHE A 69 5.93 -0.57 -12.01
N ASP A 70 4.75 -0.49 -11.39
CA ASP A 70 4.14 0.73 -10.92
C ASP A 70 4.49 0.90 -9.43
N ILE A 71 5.43 1.80 -9.15
CA ILE A 71 5.94 2.01 -7.78
C ILE A 71 5.27 3.24 -7.20
N SER A 72 4.22 3.03 -6.41
CA SER A 72 3.40 4.08 -5.83
C SER A 72 2.76 3.65 -4.51
N TYR A 73 2.42 4.62 -3.65
CA TYR A 73 1.57 4.37 -2.48
C TYR A 73 0.08 4.34 -2.84
N GLU A 74 -0.29 4.87 -3.98
CA GLU A 74 -1.69 4.92 -4.42
C GLU A 74 -2.24 3.52 -4.65
N VAL A 75 -3.47 3.31 -4.22
CA VAL A 75 -4.22 2.10 -4.55
C VAL A 75 -4.64 2.20 -6.00
N ARG A 76 -4.22 1.22 -6.81
CA ARG A 76 -4.52 1.17 -8.24
C ARG A 76 -5.78 0.36 -8.49
N ASP A 77 -6.55 0.78 -9.45
CA ASP A 77 -7.60 -0.03 -10.04
C ASP A 77 -7.00 -1.03 -11.04
N PHE A 78 -7.33 -2.31 -10.90
CA PHE A 78 -6.73 -3.36 -11.72
C PHE A 78 -7.11 -3.27 -13.19
N ASP A 79 -8.35 -2.88 -13.46
CA ASP A 79 -8.84 -2.76 -14.84
C ASP A 79 -8.46 -1.42 -15.47
N ALA A 80 -8.64 -0.30 -14.76
CA ALA A 80 -8.38 1.04 -15.28
C ALA A 80 -6.86 1.32 -15.44
N ASP A 81 -6.05 0.86 -14.49
CA ASP A 81 -4.60 1.08 -14.48
C ASP A 81 -3.81 -0.05 -15.16
N ASP A 82 -4.50 -1.07 -15.69
CA ASP A 82 -3.91 -2.23 -16.37
C ASP A 82 -2.91 -2.99 -15.48
N ILE A 83 -3.26 -3.17 -14.21
CA ILE A 83 -2.43 -3.91 -13.22
C ILE A 83 -2.78 -5.39 -13.26
N ASP A 84 -1.77 -6.25 -13.25
CA ASP A 84 -1.94 -7.70 -13.18
C ASP A 84 -1.82 -8.21 -11.74
N VAL A 85 -0.89 -7.61 -10.97
CA VAL A 85 -0.61 -7.98 -9.58
C VAL A 85 -0.36 -6.74 -8.76
N ALA A 86 -0.95 -6.66 -7.56
CA ALA A 86 -0.59 -5.64 -6.58
C ALA A 86 -0.03 -6.28 -5.31
N ILE A 87 1.08 -5.72 -4.80
CA ILE A 87 1.65 -6.11 -3.52
C ILE A 87 1.41 -4.97 -2.54
N ARG A 88 0.55 -5.19 -1.57
CA ARG A 88 0.10 -4.16 -0.64
C ARG A 88 0.14 -4.65 0.81
N PHE A 89 0.34 -3.71 1.71
CA PHE A 89 0.01 -3.87 3.11
C PHE A 89 -1.51 -3.66 3.27
N GLY A 90 -2.18 -4.46 4.09
CA GLY A 90 -3.61 -4.29 4.33
C GLY A 90 -4.25 -5.53 4.93
N ALA A 91 -5.55 -5.46 5.16
CA ALA A 91 -6.35 -6.51 5.80
C ALA A 91 -6.60 -7.75 4.90
N GLY A 92 -6.18 -7.71 3.64
CA GLY A 92 -6.34 -8.83 2.70
C GLY A 92 -7.76 -9.01 2.16
N LYS A 93 -8.65 -8.04 2.35
CA LYS A 93 -10.03 -8.08 1.87
C LYS A 93 -10.20 -7.12 0.70
N TYR A 94 -10.20 -7.66 -0.50
CA TYR A 94 -10.33 -6.88 -1.75
C TYR A 94 -11.46 -7.47 -2.59
N PRO A 95 -12.67 -6.86 -2.58
CA PRO A 95 -13.82 -7.36 -3.35
C PRO A 95 -13.47 -7.53 -4.83
N GLY A 96 -13.83 -8.67 -5.40
CA GLY A 96 -13.57 -8.98 -6.81
C GLY A 96 -12.15 -9.42 -7.17
N LEU A 97 -11.21 -9.42 -6.20
CA LEU A 97 -9.82 -9.80 -6.43
C LEU A 97 -9.45 -11.08 -5.67
N ALA A 98 -8.58 -11.90 -6.26
CA ALA A 98 -7.93 -13.00 -5.56
C ALA A 98 -6.78 -12.45 -4.71
N ALA A 99 -6.80 -12.68 -3.41
CA ALA A 99 -5.75 -12.23 -2.50
C ALA A 99 -5.03 -13.41 -1.85
N SER A 100 -3.71 -13.37 -1.84
CA SER A 100 -2.85 -14.34 -1.16
C SER A 100 -1.92 -13.60 -0.19
N ARG A 101 -1.79 -14.12 1.02
CA ARG A 101 -0.89 -13.56 2.02
C ARG A 101 0.55 -13.95 1.73
N LEU A 102 1.44 -12.96 1.63
CA LEU A 102 2.87 -13.20 1.44
C LEU A 102 3.57 -13.50 2.77
N PHE A 103 3.39 -12.65 3.77
CA PHE A 103 3.95 -12.79 5.12
C PHE A 103 3.24 -11.85 6.10
N ASP A 104 3.53 -12.02 7.38
CA ASP A 104 3.06 -11.15 8.44
C ASP A 104 3.91 -9.89 8.54
N ASN A 105 3.28 -8.80 8.93
CA ASN A 105 3.96 -7.58 9.29
C ASN A 105 4.09 -7.47 10.82
N ILE A 106 5.31 -7.27 11.27
CA ILE A 106 5.60 -6.97 12.67
C ILE A 106 5.99 -5.51 12.78
N ILE A 107 5.31 -4.78 13.64
CA ILE A 107 5.55 -3.37 13.88
C ILE A 107 6.18 -3.22 15.25
N ILE A 108 7.36 -2.61 15.26
CA ILE A 108 8.14 -2.39 16.46
C ILE A 108 8.46 -0.91 16.63
N PRO A 109 8.43 -0.39 17.86
CA PRO A 109 9.00 0.91 18.17
C PRO A 109 10.50 0.92 17.88
N VAL A 110 10.98 2.04 17.37
CA VAL A 110 12.41 2.26 17.13
C VAL A 110 12.83 3.60 17.72
N CYS A 111 14.05 3.66 18.25
CA CYS A 111 14.58 4.90 18.80
C CYS A 111 16.09 5.01 18.59
N SER A 112 16.64 6.18 18.85
CA SER A 112 18.09 6.35 18.95
C SER A 112 18.64 5.54 20.15
N PRO A 113 19.78 4.85 20.01
CA PRO A 113 20.44 4.17 21.15
C PRO A 113 20.73 5.09 22.34
N ARG A 114 20.85 6.40 22.11
CA ARG A 114 21.03 7.39 23.18
C ARG A 114 19.87 7.44 24.17
N LEU A 115 18.67 7.10 23.74
CA LEU A 115 17.50 7.06 24.62
C LEU A 115 17.52 5.86 25.57
N LEU A 116 18.24 4.80 25.22
CA LEU A 116 18.39 3.62 26.09
C LEU A 116 19.32 3.88 27.28
N ALA A 117 20.26 4.82 27.16
CA ALA A 117 21.24 5.18 28.17
C ALA A 117 21.01 6.58 28.78
N GLY A 118 19.97 7.29 28.39
CA GLY A 118 19.66 8.64 28.82
C GLY A 118 19.04 8.72 30.24
N PRO A 119 18.67 9.94 30.68
CA PRO A 119 18.09 10.16 32.01
C PRO A 119 16.70 9.53 32.19
N LYS A 120 16.01 9.23 31.09
CA LYS A 120 14.74 8.49 31.06
C LYS A 120 14.93 7.29 30.13
N PRO A 121 15.59 6.22 30.59
CA PRO A 121 15.89 5.07 29.73
C PRO A 121 14.63 4.29 29.36
N LEU A 122 14.56 3.83 28.11
CA LEU A 122 13.49 2.96 27.62
C LEU A 122 13.84 1.50 27.99
N ARG A 123 13.17 0.94 28.99
CA ARG A 123 13.35 -0.44 29.45
C ARG A 123 12.12 -1.29 29.22
N GLU A 124 10.96 -0.70 29.34
CA GLU A 124 9.67 -1.34 29.16
C GLU A 124 8.73 -0.49 28.29
N PRO A 125 7.67 -1.07 27.73
CA PRO A 125 6.73 -0.34 26.86
C PRO A 125 6.17 0.94 27.47
N ARG A 126 5.92 0.94 28.78
CA ARG A 126 5.34 2.09 29.49
C ARG A 126 6.27 3.30 29.57
N ASP A 127 7.57 3.10 29.45
CA ASP A 127 8.55 4.19 29.44
C ASP A 127 8.37 5.12 28.25
N LEU A 128 7.76 4.64 27.16
CA LEU A 128 7.45 5.45 25.97
C LEU A 128 6.55 6.65 26.30
N LEU A 129 5.72 6.56 27.32
CA LEU A 129 4.85 7.67 27.77
C LEU A 129 5.64 8.89 28.28
N ASN A 130 6.93 8.71 28.61
CA ASN A 130 7.82 9.78 29.06
C ASN A 130 8.60 10.44 27.92
N HIS A 131 8.35 10.04 26.67
CA HIS A 131 9.07 10.51 25.49
C HIS A 131 8.13 11.09 24.45
N THR A 132 8.66 11.97 23.60
CA THR A 132 7.93 12.43 22.41
C THR A 132 7.87 11.31 21.38
N LEU A 133 6.68 10.97 20.95
CA LEU A 133 6.44 9.97 19.93
C LEU A 133 6.24 10.64 18.57
N VAL A 134 6.92 10.12 17.56
CA VAL A 134 6.79 10.61 16.18
C VAL A 134 5.74 9.79 15.46
N HIS A 135 4.75 10.47 14.88
CA HIS A 135 3.73 9.85 14.05
C HIS A 135 4.10 9.96 12.57
N ILE A 136 3.65 8.97 11.80
CA ILE A 136 3.62 9.07 10.35
C ILE A 136 2.16 9.33 9.99
N GLU A 137 1.90 10.49 9.41
CA GLU A 137 0.60 10.83 8.87
C GLU A 137 0.47 10.23 7.47
N TRP A 138 -0.48 9.34 7.32
CA TRP A 138 -0.79 8.73 6.03
C TRP A 138 -1.93 9.50 5.37
N SER A 139 -1.83 9.74 4.07
CA SER A 139 -2.81 10.51 3.29
C SER A 139 -4.21 9.88 3.28
N ASP A 140 -4.28 8.58 3.48
CA ASP A 140 -5.54 7.83 3.57
C ASP A 140 -5.86 7.57 5.03
N HIS A 141 -7.04 7.97 5.48
CA HIS A 141 -7.55 7.72 6.82
C HIS A 141 -7.88 6.23 7.06
N ASP A 142 -7.09 5.34 6.49
CA ASP A 142 -7.23 3.90 6.69
C ASP A 142 -6.82 3.55 8.12
N LEU A 143 -7.82 3.26 8.95
CA LEU A 143 -7.66 2.84 10.34
C LEU A 143 -6.87 1.53 10.51
N THR A 144 -6.54 0.85 9.43
CA THR A 144 -5.72 -0.37 9.47
C THR A 144 -4.23 -0.09 9.52
N TRP A 145 -3.81 1.15 9.23
CA TRP A 145 -2.41 1.54 9.34
C TRP A 145 -1.98 1.61 10.80
N PRO A 146 -0.80 1.03 11.13
CA PRO A 146 -0.31 0.99 12.49
C PRO A 146 -0.01 2.40 13.00
N ASN A 147 -0.45 2.66 14.21
CA ASN A 147 -0.22 3.90 14.94
C ASN A 147 0.12 3.60 16.40
N TRP A 148 0.55 4.64 17.12
CA TRP A 148 0.93 4.48 18.52
C TRP A 148 -0.22 3.99 19.40
N ARG A 149 -1.46 4.43 19.16
CA ARG A 149 -2.63 3.99 19.92
C ARG A 149 -2.86 2.48 19.78
N MET A 150 -2.75 1.94 18.56
CA MET A 150 -2.86 0.51 18.33
C MET A 150 -1.73 -0.26 19.01
N TRP A 151 -0.49 0.25 18.92
CA TRP A 151 0.66 -0.39 19.53
C TRP A 151 0.58 -0.36 21.06
N MET A 152 0.24 0.78 21.66
CA MET A 152 0.08 0.92 23.13
C MET A 152 -1.01 -0.03 23.65
N LYS A 153 -2.14 -0.11 22.96
CA LYS A 153 -3.21 -1.06 23.30
C LYS A 153 -2.71 -2.51 23.24
N ALA A 154 -1.95 -2.88 22.20
CA ALA A 154 -1.37 -4.23 22.09
C ALA A 154 -0.33 -4.52 23.18
N ALA A 155 0.36 -3.50 23.70
CA ALA A 155 1.28 -3.58 24.83
C ALA A 155 0.59 -3.52 26.21
N GLY A 156 -0.76 -3.46 26.26
CA GLY A 156 -1.53 -3.39 27.52
C GLY A 156 -1.52 -2.01 28.19
N ILE A 157 -1.24 -0.94 27.45
CA ILE A 157 -1.22 0.44 27.94
C ILE A 157 -2.49 1.14 27.47
N GLU A 158 -3.45 1.28 28.37
CA GLU A 158 -4.78 1.86 28.06
C GLU A 158 -4.84 3.37 28.28
N ASP A 159 -3.95 3.92 29.10
CA ASP A 159 -3.87 5.32 29.50
C ASP A 159 -3.05 6.20 28.52
N TYR A 160 -2.84 5.74 27.31
CA TYR A 160 -2.14 6.49 26.27
C TYR A 160 -2.96 7.68 25.75
N ASP A 161 -2.33 8.85 25.73
CA ASP A 161 -2.88 10.08 25.24
C ASP A 161 -1.96 10.70 24.15
N ASP A 162 -2.52 11.09 23.04
CA ASP A 162 -1.78 11.61 21.88
C ASP A 162 -1.17 13.01 22.09
N ARG A 163 -1.30 13.63 23.27
CA ARG A 163 -0.85 15.01 23.54
C ARG A 163 0.67 15.22 23.47
N ASN A 164 1.48 14.17 23.60
CA ASN A 164 2.95 14.23 23.55
C ASN A 164 3.48 13.72 22.21
N THR A 165 2.83 14.00 21.12
CA THR A 165 3.15 13.48 19.79
C THR A 165 3.47 14.62 18.83
N ILE A 166 4.36 14.36 17.88
CA ILE A 166 4.72 15.25 16.76
C ILE A 166 4.40 14.53 15.46
#